data_77e0a5e4f38a96a5b7ec7640e6cea706
#
_entry.id   77e0a5e4f38a96a5b7ec7640e6cea706
#
_cell.length_a   1.000
_cell.length_b   1.000
_cell.length_c   1.000
_cell.angle_alpha   90.00
_cell.angle_beta   90.00
_cell.angle_gamma   90.00
#
_symmetry.space_group_name_H-M   'P 1'
#
loop_
_entity.id
_entity.type
_entity.pdbx_description
1 polymer ?
#
loop_
_entity_poly.entity_id
_entity_poly.type
_entity_poly.pdbx_seq_one_letter_code
_entity_poly.pdbx_strand_id
1 'polypeptide(L)'
;MVLVDGAGTPLGAYLDTASPAEVTLLEKTLASQPIRGTPERLIGDRGYDSNAVRCFLKRRRIQPIIPARSNNTQATDQDGRCLRRYRRRWIVERTIGWLGNFRRLTVRYGRLLATYGGFFHLACALLTLRRVLK
;
A
#
# COMPACT_ATOMS: atom_id res chain seq x y z
N MET A 1 -0.11 -3.51 -6.05
CA MET A 1 -0.27 -2.71 -4.81
C MET A 1 0.89 -3.01 -3.84
N VAL A 2 1.38 -2.01 -3.09
CA VAL A 2 2.47 -2.15 -2.11
C VAL A 2 2.01 -1.57 -0.78
N LEU A 3 2.31 -2.27 0.31
CA LEU A 3 2.14 -1.81 1.67
C LEU A 3 3.51 -1.45 2.24
N VAL A 4 3.62 -0.28 2.88
CA VAL A 4 4.86 0.19 3.50
C VAL A 4 4.62 0.62 4.94
N ASP A 5 5.65 0.53 5.78
CA ASP A 5 5.61 1.08 7.14
C ASP A 5 5.77 2.60 7.16
N GLY A 6 5.71 3.19 8.36
CA GLY A 6 5.90 4.63 8.55
C GLY A 6 7.30 5.15 8.20
N ALA A 7 8.26 4.29 7.94
CA ALA A 7 9.60 4.63 7.47
C ALA A 7 9.74 4.43 5.93
N GLY A 8 8.79 3.73 5.29
CA GLY A 8 8.80 3.40 3.87
C GLY A 8 9.47 2.07 3.56
N THR A 9 9.56 1.17 4.55
CA THR A 9 10.01 -0.21 4.33
C THR A 9 8.86 -1.00 3.73
N PRO A 10 9.05 -1.75 2.63
CA PRO A 10 8.03 -2.62 2.10
C PRO A 10 7.66 -3.72 3.12
N LEU A 11 6.38 -3.78 3.49
CA LEU A 11 5.83 -4.79 4.42
C LEU A 11 5.11 -5.91 3.70
N GLY A 12 4.52 -5.61 2.55
CA GLY A 12 3.77 -6.57 1.76
C GLY A 12 3.46 -6.02 0.39
N ALA A 13 3.22 -6.90 -0.55
CA ALA A 13 2.82 -6.52 -1.89
C ALA A 13 1.99 -7.60 -2.54
N TYR A 14 1.04 -7.18 -3.34
CA TYR A 14 0.29 -8.05 -4.21
C TYR A 14 0.34 -7.51 -5.63
N LEU A 15 0.78 -8.37 -6.54
CA LEU A 15 0.90 -8.08 -7.96
C LEU A 15 -0.23 -8.79 -8.70
N ASP A 16 -0.91 -8.06 -9.55
CA ASP A 16 -1.95 -8.58 -10.42
C ASP A 16 -1.85 -7.91 -11.79
N THR A 17 -2.66 -8.37 -12.73
CA THR A 17 -2.84 -7.70 -14.03
C THR A 17 -3.44 -6.31 -13.81
N ALA A 18 -3.38 -5.44 -14.80
CA ALA A 18 -3.92 -4.08 -14.71
C ALA A 18 -5.47 -4.01 -14.70
N SER A 19 -6.15 -5.15 -14.87
CA SER A 19 -7.61 -5.21 -14.99
C SER A 19 -8.39 -5.01 -13.69
N PRO A 20 -7.97 -5.58 -12.52
CA PRO A 20 -8.72 -5.37 -11.28
C PRO A 20 -8.57 -3.95 -10.74
N ALA A 21 -9.66 -3.38 -10.22
CA ALA A 21 -9.58 -2.12 -9.49
C ALA A 21 -8.67 -2.30 -8.26
N GLU A 22 -7.75 -1.35 -8.02
CA GLU A 22 -6.78 -1.42 -6.91
C GLU A 22 -7.42 -1.65 -5.54
N VAL A 23 -8.64 -1.14 -5.35
CA VAL A 23 -9.43 -1.32 -4.12
C VAL A 23 -9.66 -2.79 -3.79
N THR A 24 -9.83 -3.66 -4.80
CA THR A 24 -10.07 -5.09 -4.61
C THR A 24 -8.81 -5.84 -4.19
N LEU A 25 -7.63 -5.26 -4.41
CA LEU A 25 -6.34 -5.85 -4.07
C LEU A 25 -5.93 -5.59 -2.61
N LEU A 26 -6.63 -4.69 -1.90
CA LEU A 26 -6.26 -4.29 -0.55
C LEU A 26 -6.21 -5.47 0.43
N GLU A 27 -7.22 -6.34 0.39
CA GLU A 27 -7.27 -7.50 1.28
C GLU A 27 -6.12 -8.46 1.03
N LYS A 28 -5.84 -8.77 -0.24
CA LYS A 28 -4.75 -9.65 -0.65
C LYS A 28 -3.39 -9.05 -0.28
N THR A 29 -3.25 -7.73 -0.41
CA THR A 29 -2.02 -7.02 -0.04
C THR A 29 -1.78 -7.04 1.47
N LEU A 30 -2.83 -6.84 2.28
CA LEU A 30 -2.73 -6.97 3.74
C LEU A 30 -2.42 -8.40 4.18
N ALA A 31 -2.96 -9.40 3.47
CA ALA A 31 -2.67 -10.80 3.75
C ALA A 31 -1.26 -11.23 3.33
N SER A 32 -0.62 -10.52 2.39
CA SER A 32 0.73 -10.84 1.91
C SER A 32 1.86 -10.39 2.85
N GLN A 33 1.55 -9.64 3.91
CA GLN A 33 2.59 -9.19 4.84
C GLN A 33 3.14 -10.37 5.65
N PRO A 34 4.48 -10.55 5.73
CA PRO A 34 5.10 -11.64 6.46
C PRO A 34 5.11 -11.41 7.98
N ILE A 35 4.91 -10.17 8.42
CA ILE A 35 4.95 -9.78 9.84
C ILE A 35 3.59 -10.10 10.47
N ARG A 36 3.62 -10.84 11.58
CA ARG A 36 2.40 -11.09 12.37
C ARG A 36 1.93 -9.80 13.05
N GLY A 37 0.66 -9.50 12.92
CA GLY A 37 0.02 -8.33 13.52
C GLY A 37 -0.77 -7.51 12.51
N THR A 38 -1.72 -6.75 13.02
CA THR A 38 -2.50 -5.79 12.23
C THR A 38 -1.97 -4.39 12.50
N PRO A 39 -1.79 -3.55 11.47
CA PRO A 39 -1.40 -2.16 11.70
C PRO A 39 -2.53 -1.43 12.43
N GLU A 40 -2.18 -0.54 13.36
CA GLU A 40 -3.19 0.31 14.01
C GLU A 40 -3.92 1.22 13.03
N ARG A 41 -3.21 1.66 12.00
CA ARG A 41 -3.68 2.67 11.04
C ARG A 41 -3.23 2.33 9.63
N LEU A 42 -4.08 2.62 8.66
CA LEU A 42 -3.76 2.49 7.24
C LEU A 42 -4.08 3.81 6.54
N ILE A 43 -3.05 4.37 5.91
CA ILE A 43 -3.16 5.58 5.09
C ILE A 43 -3.35 5.14 3.64
N GLY A 44 -4.47 5.51 3.05
CA GLY A 44 -4.77 5.26 1.64
C GLY A 44 -5.16 6.54 0.93
N ASP A 45 -5.06 6.55 -0.39
CA ASP A 45 -5.51 7.70 -1.16
C ASP A 45 -7.05 7.74 -1.27
N ARG A 46 -7.56 8.82 -1.86
CA ARG A 46 -9.01 9.03 -2.06
C ARG A 46 -9.64 7.95 -2.94
N GLY A 47 -8.86 7.24 -3.77
CA GLY A 47 -9.32 6.12 -4.58
C GLY A 47 -9.88 4.98 -3.74
N TYR A 48 -9.37 4.80 -2.52
CA TYR A 48 -9.81 3.75 -1.57
C TYR A 48 -11.01 4.15 -0.73
N ASP A 49 -11.58 5.34 -0.93
CA ASP A 49 -12.76 5.78 -0.18
C ASP A 49 -14.01 5.07 -0.67
N SER A 50 -14.31 3.97 -0.03
CA SER A 50 -15.58 3.24 -0.17
C SER A 50 -16.02 2.71 1.19
N ASN A 51 -17.33 2.59 1.39
CA ASN A 51 -17.90 2.04 2.63
C ASN A 51 -17.43 0.61 2.86
N ALA A 52 -17.29 -0.19 1.81
CA ALA A 52 -16.79 -1.56 1.89
C ALA A 52 -15.36 -1.61 2.47
N VAL A 53 -14.45 -0.77 1.96
CA VAL A 53 -13.06 -0.68 2.46
C VAL A 53 -13.03 -0.20 3.91
N ARG A 54 -13.82 0.82 4.25
CA ARG A 54 -13.88 1.33 5.63
C ARG A 54 -14.40 0.28 6.60
N CYS A 55 -15.48 -0.43 6.26
CA CYS A 55 -16.01 -1.53 7.06
C CYS A 55 -15.02 -2.68 7.19
N PHE A 56 -14.34 -3.06 6.11
CA PHE A 56 -13.32 -4.11 6.11
C PHE A 56 -12.17 -3.77 7.07
N LEU A 57 -11.65 -2.54 7.02
CA LEU A 57 -10.56 -2.10 7.90
C LEU A 57 -11.02 -2.02 9.36
N LYS A 58 -12.22 -1.47 9.63
CA LYS A 58 -12.80 -1.38 10.98
C LYS A 58 -13.00 -2.77 11.62
N ARG A 59 -13.49 -3.76 10.86
CA ARG A 59 -13.62 -5.15 11.33
C ARG A 59 -12.29 -5.74 11.79
N ARG A 60 -11.18 -5.34 11.15
CA ARG A 60 -9.82 -5.75 11.50
C ARG A 60 -9.18 -4.84 12.56
N ARG A 61 -9.93 -3.90 13.14
CA ARG A 61 -9.45 -2.91 14.12
C ARG A 61 -8.35 -1.99 13.55
N ILE A 62 -8.37 -1.76 12.23
CA ILE A 62 -7.45 -0.87 11.54
C ILE A 62 -8.17 0.47 11.34
N GLN A 63 -7.61 1.57 11.85
CA GLN A 63 -8.13 2.91 11.64
C GLN A 63 -7.84 3.36 10.19
N PRO A 64 -8.85 3.58 9.32
CA PRO A 64 -8.64 4.09 7.98
C PRO A 64 -8.34 5.60 8.02
N ILE A 65 -7.26 6.02 7.38
CA ILE A 65 -6.92 7.42 7.15
C ILE A 65 -6.99 7.66 5.65
N ILE A 66 -8.20 7.82 5.16
CA ILE A 66 -8.54 7.93 3.74
C ILE A 66 -9.40 9.17 3.58
N PRO A 67 -9.01 10.19 2.78
CA PRO A 67 -9.83 11.37 2.53
C PRO A 67 -11.16 11.00 1.89
N ALA A 68 -12.25 11.61 2.33
CA ALA A 68 -13.56 11.38 1.73
C ALA A 68 -13.63 11.89 0.29
N ARG A 69 -14.33 11.15 -0.55
CA ARG A 69 -14.79 11.65 -1.85
C ARG A 69 -15.96 12.62 -1.62
N SER A 70 -16.08 13.61 -2.49
CA SER A 70 -17.19 14.60 -2.42
C SER A 70 -18.58 13.97 -2.49
N ASN A 71 -18.68 12.80 -3.11
CA ASN A 71 -19.95 12.05 -3.26
C ASN A 71 -20.16 11.02 -2.14
N ASN A 72 -19.25 10.87 -1.18
CA ASN A 72 -19.40 9.95 -0.05
C ASN A 72 -19.93 10.72 1.18
N THR A 73 -21.24 10.78 1.32
CA THR A 73 -21.92 11.45 2.43
C THR A 73 -21.83 10.71 3.76
N GLN A 74 -21.45 9.45 3.75
CA GLN A 74 -21.35 8.60 4.96
C GLN A 74 -19.97 8.61 5.62
N ALA A 75 -18.99 9.32 5.07
CA ALA A 75 -17.63 9.38 5.61
C ALA A 75 -17.53 10.37 6.79
N THR A 76 -18.34 10.15 7.83
CA THR A 76 -18.40 11.02 9.02
C THR A 76 -17.21 10.91 9.99
N ASP A 77 -16.34 9.91 9.81
CA ASP A 77 -15.22 9.63 10.74
C ASP A 77 -13.98 10.52 10.52
N GLN A 78 -14.11 11.59 9.76
CA GLN A 78 -12.97 12.46 9.43
C GLN A 78 -12.85 13.63 10.42
N ASP A 79 -12.35 13.34 11.61
CA ASP A 79 -11.74 14.38 12.44
C ASP A 79 -10.50 14.95 11.71
N GLY A 80 -10.40 16.27 11.61
CA GLY A 80 -9.25 16.95 11.00
C GLY A 80 -7.89 16.53 11.56
N ARG A 81 -7.84 15.95 12.78
CA ARG A 81 -6.65 15.35 13.38
C ARG A 81 -6.18 14.08 12.65
N CYS A 82 -7.12 13.23 12.23
CA CYS A 82 -6.78 12.02 11.46
C CYS A 82 -6.17 12.39 10.12
N LEU A 83 -6.67 13.42 9.45
CA LEU A 83 -6.15 13.87 8.16
C LEU A 83 -4.76 14.52 8.23
N ARG A 84 -4.29 14.98 9.39
CA ARG A 84 -2.88 15.42 9.53
C ARG A 84 -1.91 14.28 9.21
N ARG A 85 -2.28 13.04 9.53
CA ARG A 85 -1.46 11.86 9.23
C ARG A 85 -1.47 11.50 7.74
N TYR A 86 -2.48 11.91 7.01
CA TYR A 86 -2.55 11.74 5.56
C TYR A 86 -1.37 12.40 4.84
N ARG A 87 -0.81 13.47 5.39
CA ARG A 87 0.42 14.10 4.86
C ARG A 87 1.57 13.11 4.73
N ARG A 88 1.59 12.02 5.50
CA ARG A 88 2.62 10.98 5.43
C ARG A 88 2.49 10.05 4.22
N ARG A 89 1.46 10.23 3.38
CA ARG A 89 1.27 9.44 2.15
C ARG A 89 2.48 9.51 1.21
N TRP A 90 3.20 10.61 1.20
CA TRP A 90 4.43 10.75 0.40
C TRP A 90 5.45 9.64 0.66
N ILE A 91 5.38 8.95 1.80
CA ILE A 91 6.30 7.86 2.17
C ILE A 91 6.15 6.69 1.22
N VAL A 92 4.92 6.28 0.89
CA VAL A 92 4.70 5.21 -0.08
C VAL A 92 5.11 5.64 -1.49
N GLU A 93 4.85 6.89 -1.86
CA GLU A 93 5.27 7.44 -3.16
C GLU A 93 6.80 7.42 -3.30
N ARG A 94 7.51 7.81 -2.24
CA ARG A 94 8.97 7.73 -2.19
C ARG A 94 9.47 6.30 -2.36
N THR A 95 8.83 5.32 -1.70
CA THR A 95 9.22 3.91 -1.82
C THR A 95 8.95 3.38 -3.22
N ILE A 96 7.84 3.76 -3.84
CA ILE A 96 7.56 3.44 -5.25
C ILE A 96 8.61 4.08 -6.16
N GLY A 97 9.01 5.34 -5.90
CA GLY A 97 10.10 6.00 -6.62
C GLY A 97 11.44 5.24 -6.51
N TRP A 98 11.76 4.72 -5.32
CA TRP A 98 12.96 3.89 -5.16
C TRP A 98 12.88 2.56 -5.91
N LEU A 99 11.70 1.92 -5.93
CA LEU A 99 11.47 0.73 -6.75
C LEU A 99 11.63 1.03 -8.25
N GLY A 100 11.26 2.23 -8.69
CA GLY A 100 11.45 2.70 -10.06
C GLY A 100 12.92 2.82 -10.49
N ASN A 101 13.87 2.88 -9.56
CA ASN A 101 15.31 2.85 -9.89
C ASN A 101 15.80 1.46 -10.34
N PHE A 102 15.03 0.42 -10.12
CA PHE A 102 15.34 -0.91 -10.62
C PHE A 102 14.86 -1.06 -12.07
N ARG A 103 15.78 -1.05 -13.01
CA ARG A 103 15.50 -1.08 -14.46
C ARG A 103 14.54 -2.21 -14.87
N ARG A 104 14.64 -3.40 -14.23
CA ARG A 104 13.77 -4.55 -14.50
C ARG A 104 12.33 -4.35 -14.05
N LEU A 105 12.06 -3.40 -13.15
CA LEU A 105 10.71 -3.02 -12.75
C LEU A 105 10.13 -1.92 -13.62
N THR A 106 10.97 -1.01 -14.11
CA THR A 106 10.57 0.11 -14.97
C THR A 106 10.34 -0.33 -16.41
N VAL A 107 11.25 -1.17 -16.93
CA VAL A 107 11.15 -1.70 -18.29
C VAL A 107 10.85 -3.20 -18.22
N ARG A 108 9.62 -3.56 -18.58
CA ARG A 108 9.16 -4.94 -18.55
C ARG A 108 9.56 -5.69 -19.81
N TYR A 109 10.65 -6.46 -19.75
CA TYR A 109 11.10 -7.33 -20.84
C TYR A 109 10.38 -8.69 -20.85
N GLY A 110 9.97 -9.18 -19.69
CA GLY A 110 9.32 -10.48 -19.54
C GLY A 110 7.80 -10.41 -19.62
N ARG A 111 7.18 -11.36 -20.27
CA ARG A 111 5.70 -11.46 -20.36
C ARG A 111 5.08 -12.09 -19.10
N LEU A 112 5.83 -12.94 -18.41
CA LEU A 112 5.33 -13.69 -17.24
C LEU A 112 5.25 -12.80 -16.00
N LEU A 113 4.09 -12.77 -15.37
CA LEU A 113 3.88 -12.05 -14.10
C LEU A 113 4.77 -12.59 -12.99
N ALA A 114 5.01 -13.92 -12.98
CA ALA A 114 5.89 -14.56 -12.00
C ALA A 114 7.33 -14.04 -12.07
N THR A 115 7.89 -13.84 -13.25
CA THR A 115 9.24 -13.30 -13.43
C THR A 115 9.32 -11.85 -12.95
N TYR A 116 8.31 -11.03 -13.30
CA TYR A 116 8.22 -9.66 -12.81
C TYR A 116 8.11 -9.64 -11.27
N GLY A 117 7.28 -10.52 -10.71
CA GLY A 117 7.11 -10.68 -9.27
C GLY A 117 8.41 -11.02 -8.56
N GLY A 118 9.21 -11.92 -9.11
CA GLY A 118 10.54 -12.26 -8.58
C GLY A 118 11.47 -11.05 -8.49
N PHE A 119 11.58 -10.25 -9.55
CA PHE A 119 12.37 -9.00 -9.53
C PHE A 119 11.81 -7.97 -8.57
N PHE A 120 10.48 -7.87 -8.46
CA PHE A 120 9.83 -6.96 -7.53
C PHE A 120 10.15 -7.32 -6.08
N HIS A 121 10.01 -8.59 -5.69
CA HIS A 121 10.34 -9.04 -4.33
C HIS A 121 11.82 -8.88 -4.01
N LEU A 122 12.71 -9.15 -4.99
CA LEU A 122 14.14 -8.91 -4.82
C LEU A 122 14.45 -7.43 -4.57
N ALA A 123 13.82 -6.52 -5.31
CA ALA A 123 13.97 -5.08 -5.10
C ALA A 123 13.46 -4.65 -3.72
N CYS A 124 12.30 -5.16 -3.27
CA CYS A 124 11.80 -4.93 -1.91
C CYS A 124 12.78 -5.43 -0.84
N ALA A 125 13.34 -6.63 -1.01
CA ALA A 125 14.33 -7.20 -0.11
C ALA A 125 15.60 -6.32 -0.03
N LEU A 126 16.10 -5.84 -1.16
CA LEU A 126 17.26 -4.93 -1.21
C LEU A 126 16.98 -3.59 -0.54
N LEU A 127 15.79 -3.01 -0.70
CA LEU A 127 15.39 -1.79 0.00
C LEU A 127 15.32 -2.01 1.52
N THR A 128 14.76 -3.15 1.95
CA THR A 128 14.67 -3.51 3.36
C THR A 128 16.07 -3.73 3.94
N LEU A 129 16.92 -4.49 3.27
CA LEU A 129 18.29 -4.77 3.70
C LEU A 129 19.11 -3.47 3.88
N ARG A 130 19.04 -2.55 2.92
CA ARG A 130 19.72 -1.24 3.03
C ARG A 130 19.28 -0.42 4.24
N ARG A 131 18.09 -0.68 4.81
CA ARG A 131 17.61 -0.02 6.00
C ARG A 131 18.07 -0.69 7.28
N VAL A 132 18.16 -2.01 7.28
CA VAL A 132 18.61 -2.79 8.43
C VAL A 132 20.12 -2.61 8.66
N LEU A 133 20.88 -2.42 7.57
CA LEU A 133 22.34 -2.25 7.64
C LEU A 133 22.81 -0.80 7.88
N LYS A 134 21.90 0.16 8.02
CA LYS A 134 22.19 1.56 8.42
C LYS A 134 21.98 1.76 9.91
#